data_81f7850181cb7bde7ba6ccfc45b455b5
#
_entry.id   81f7850181cb7bde7ba6ccfc45b455b5
#
_cell.length_a   1.000
_cell.length_b   1.000
_cell.length_c   1.000
_cell.angle_alpha   90.00
_cell.angle_beta   90.00
_cell.angle_gamma   90.00
#
_symmetry.space_group_name_H-M   'P 1'
#
loop_
_entity.id
_entity.type
_entity.pdbx_description
1 polymer ?
#
loop_
_entity_poly.entity_id
_entity_poly.type
_entity_poly.pdbx_seq_one_letter_code
_entity_poly.pdbx_strand_id
1 'polypeptide(L)'
;MEPILTVPPVVGAPKPNPILVVDDLTKSFGGLKAVDVDHLEVERGVVTALIGPNGAGKSTLFNLLTGFERADTGRWSFDGQPVAAPSPDRLARRGMVRTFQLTKSLSKMSVLDNVLLGAPDQQGERLWAAPFRSRWRGQEESNTGRAEELLERFNLAHMRDELAGTLSGGQRKLLEVA
;
A
#
# COMPACT_ATOMS: atom_id res chain seq x y z
N MET A 1 -22.25 12.05 15.85
CA MET A 1 -20.85 11.81 15.45
C MET A 1 -20.22 11.09 16.64
N GLU A 2 -20.17 9.76 16.60
CA GLU A 2 -19.59 8.97 17.68
C GLU A 2 -18.07 9.19 17.76
N PRO A 3 -17.49 9.20 18.96
CA PRO A 3 -16.04 9.40 19.11
C PRO A 3 -15.27 8.25 18.46
N ILE A 4 -14.34 8.60 17.57
CA ILE A 4 -13.53 7.69 16.76
C ILE A 4 -12.56 6.82 17.62
N LEU A 5 -12.44 7.07 18.91
CA LEU A 5 -11.54 6.36 19.82
C LEU A 5 -12.31 5.75 20.99
N THR A 6 -12.71 4.50 20.85
CA THR A 6 -13.30 3.68 21.91
C THR A 6 -12.28 2.90 22.75
N VAL A 7 -10.98 3.01 22.41
CA VAL A 7 -9.91 2.29 23.12
C VAL A 7 -9.14 3.26 24.01
N PRO A 8 -8.94 2.94 25.32
CA PRO A 8 -8.14 3.76 26.20
C PRO A 8 -6.73 3.94 25.64
N PRO A 9 -6.10 5.12 25.78
CA PRO A 9 -4.75 5.41 25.28
C PRO A 9 -3.67 4.74 26.14
N VAL A 10 -3.70 3.42 26.18
CA VAL A 10 -2.70 2.59 26.87
C VAL A 10 -1.73 2.05 25.83
N VAL A 11 -0.44 2.28 26.05
CA VAL A 11 0.61 1.76 25.18
C VAL A 11 0.52 0.22 25.16
N GLY A 12 0.49 -0.37 23.96
CA GLY A 12 0.38 -1.81 23.80
C GLY A 12 -1.01 -2.41 24.07
N ALA A 13 -2.06 -1.59 24.28
CA ALA A 13 -3.41 -2.11 24.44
C ALA A 13 -3.86 -2.85 23.18
N PRO A 14 -4.41 -4.08 23.33
CA PRO A 14 -4.90 -4.84 22.17
C PRO A 14 -6.02 -4.12 21.46
N LYS A 15 -5.99 -4.16 20.13
CA LYS A 15 -7.02 -3.54 19.28
C LYS A 15 -8.16 -4.54 19.05
N PRO A 16 -9.42 -4.07 18.96
CA PRO A 16 -10.58 -4.95 18.76
C PRO A 16 -10.51 -5.79 17.48
N ASN A 17 -9.94 -5.23 16.41
CA ASN A 17 -9.84 -5.88 15.10
C ASN A 17 -8.53 -5.50 14.41
N PRO A 18 -7.38 -6.03 14.86
CA PRO A 18 -6.09 -5.67 14.29
C PRO A 18 -5.93 -6.25 12.89
N ILE A 19 -5.55 -5.39 11.93
CA ILE A 19 -5.15 -5.83 10.60
C ILE A 19 -3.66 -6.19 10.54
N LEU A 20 -2.85 -5.58 11.41
CA LEU A 20 -1.42 -5.81 11.54
C LEU A 20 -1.10 -6.04 13.01
N VAL A 21 -0.37 -7.10 13.30
CA VAL A 21 0.19 -7.40 14.63
C VAL A 21 1.67 -7.69 14.47
N VAL A 22 2.50 -7.06 15.27
CA VAL A 22 3.97 -7.16 15.26
C VAL A 22 4.44 -7.49 16.66
N ASP A 23 5.31 -8.48 16.82
CA ASP A 23 5.89 -8.89 18.08
C ASP A 23 7.43 -9.01 17.97
N ASP A 24 8.14 -8.45 18.93
CA ASP A 24 9.59 -8.53 19.14
C ASP A 24 10.42 -8.21 17.87
N LEU A 25 9.93 -7.27 17.06
CA LEU A 25 10.53 -6.94 15.76
C LEU A 25 11.75 -6.05 15.94
N THR A 26 12.92 -6.55 15.54
CA THR A 26 14.16 -5.77 15.61
C THR A 26 14.87 -5.65 14.27
N LYS A 27 15.60 -4.56 14.12
CA LYS A 27 16.52 -4.34 13.00
C LYS A 27 17.69 -3.47 13.41
N SER A 28 18.89 -3.93 13.07
CA SER A 28 20.13 -3.19 13.31
C SER A 28 20.92 -3.00 12.02
N PHE A 29 21.63 -1.90 11.92
CA PHE A 29 22.56 -1.59 10.84
C PHE A 29 23.90 -1.17 11.44
N GLY A 30 24.98 -1.94 11.15
CA GLY A 30 26.32 -1.60 11.63
C GLY A 30 26.41 -1.39 13.16
N GLY A 31 25.65 -2.17 13.94
CA GLY A 31 25.60 -2.08 15.41
C GLY A 31 24.59 -1.07 15.96
N LEU A 32 24.00 -0.19 15.11
CA LEU A 32 22.93 0.71 15.52
C LEU A 32 21.58 0.01 15.39
N LYS A 33 20.85 -0.14 16.50
CA LYS A 33 19.49 -0.66 16.50
C LYS A 33 18.54 0.43 15.94
N ALA A 34 18.06 0.23 14.72
CA ALA A 34 17.20 1.15 14.01
C ALA A 34 15.71 0.92 14.28
N VAL A 35 15.33 -0.32 14.60
CA VAL A 35 13.97 -0.69 14.99
C VAL A 35 14.05 -1.63 16.19
N ASP A 36 13.25 -1.34 17.20
CA ASP A 36 13.07 -2.13 18.42
C ASP A 36 11.62 -2.00 18.85
N VAL A 37 10.80 -2.95 18.50
CA VAL A 37 9.35 -2.93 18.73
C VAL A 37 8.96 -4.20 19.47
N ASP A 38 8.60 -4.06 20.73
CA ASP A 38 8.13 -5.18 21.56
C ASP A 38 6.77 -5.67 21.05
N HIS A 39 5.81 -4.74 20.90
CA HIS A 39 4.48 -5.04 20.40
C HIS A 39 3.87 -3.84 19.69
N LEU A 40 3.21 -4.08 18.54
CA LEU A 40 2.48 -3.06 17.80
C LEU A 40 1.25 -3.69 17.13
N GLU A 41 0.11 -3.05 17.30
CA GLU A 41 -1.11 -3.40 16.56
C GLU A 41 -1.64 -2.20 15.77
N VAL A 42 -2.08 -2.45 14.55
CA VAL A 42 -2.80 -1.48 13.70
C VAL A 42 -4.21 -1.98 13.51
N GLU A 43 -5.18 -1.14 13.85
CA GLU A 43 -6.61 -1.48 13.75
C GLU A 43 -7.11 -1.35 12.31
N ARG A 44 -7.98 -2.27 11.91
CA ARG A 44 -8.63 -2.26 10.60
C ARG A 44 -9.61 -1.09 10.47
N GLY A 45 -9.58 -0.43 9.30
CA GLY A 45 -10.52 0.65 8.99
C GLY A 45 -10.25 1.97 9.71
N VAL A 46 -9.12 2.07 10.45
CA VAL A 46 -8.72 3.27 11.18
C VAL A 46 -7.40 3.81 10.61
N VAL A 47 -7.34 5.12 10.43
CA VAL A 47 -6.08 5.78 10.06
C VAL A 47 -5.15 5.84 11.27
N THR A 48 -4.03 5.13 11.20
CA THR A 48 -3.01 5.11 12.25
C THR A 48 -1.80 5.93 11.83
N ALA A 49 -1.35 6.85 12.69
CA ALA A 49 -0.17 7.67 12.43
C ALA A 49 1.03 7.17 13.25
N LEU A 50 2.18 7.01 12.59
CA LEU A 50 3.48 6.75 13.23
C LEU A 50 4.26 8.06 13.32
N ILE A 51 4.44 8.59 14.52
CA ILE A 51 5.06 9.90 14.79
C ILE A 51 6.40 9.71 15.50
N GLY A 52 7.36 10.54 15.18
CA GLY A 52 8.68 10.55 15.83
C GLY A 52 9.68 11.39 15.06
N PRO A 53 10.84 11.73 15.66
CA PRO A 53 11.87 12.55 15.03
C PRO A 53 12.49 11.86 13.80
N ASN A 54 13.29 12.61 13.03
CA ASN A 54 14.10 12.03 11.96
C ASN A 54 15.13 11.07 12.56
N GLY A 55 15.33 9.93 11.90
CA GLY A 55 16.21 8.88 12.43
C GLY A 55 15.56 7.92 13.43
N ALA A 56 14.30 8.12 13.85
CA ALA A 56 13.60 7.24 14.80
C ALA A 56 13.17 5.87 14.22
N GLY A 57 13.72 5.45 13.09
CA GLY A 57 13.41 4.12 12.51
C GLY A 57 12.08 3.99 11.78
N LYS A 58 11.27 5.05 11.66
CA LYS A 58 9.93 4.99 11.01
C LYS A 58 9.98 4.38 9.60
N SER A 59 10.85 4.90 8.76
CA SER A 59 11.00 4.39 7.37
C SER A 59 11.53 2.97 7.35
N THR A 60 12.39 2.61 8.29
CA THR A 60 12.91 1.24 8.44
C THR A 60 11.78 0.29 8.84
N LEU A 61 10.93 0.67 9.81
CA LEU A 61 9.77 -0.13 10.18
C LEU A 61 8.84 -0.35 8.97
N PHE A 62 8.53 0.69 8.20
CA PHE A 62 7.75 0.53 6.97
C PHE A 62 8.44 -0.39 5.94
N ASN A 63 9.77 -0.32 5.81
CA ASN A 63 10.53 -1.22 4.93
C ASN A 63 10.40 -2.68 5.36
N LEU A 64 10.48 -2.96 6.68
CA LEU A 64 10.32 -4.30 7.23
C LEU A 64 8.92 -4.85 6.96
N LEU A 65 7.88 -4.07 7.31
CA LEU A 65 6.49 -4.46 7.17
C LEU A 65 6.04 -4.62 5.70
N THR A 66 6.65 -3.88 4.79
CA THR A 66 6.34 -3.96 3.35
C THR A 66 7.29 -4.86 2.55
N GLY A 67 8.21 -5.55 3.23
CA GLY A 67 9.08 -6.56 2.61
C GLY A 67 10.24 -6.02 1.79
N PHE A 68 10.56 -4.72 1.89
CA PHE A 68 11.75 -4.11 1.26
C PHE A 68 13.01 -4.36 2.08
N GLU A 69 12.88 -4.72 3.35
CA GLU A 69 13.96 -5.05 4.27
C GLU A 69 13.56 -6.27 5.10
N ARG A 70 14.55 -7.03 5.59
CA ARG A 70 14.33 -8.16 6.49
C ARG A 70 14.62 -7.79 7.92
N ALA A 71 13.74 -8.18 8.84
CA ALA A 71 14.00 -8.08 10.26
C ALA A 71 15.14 -9.02 10.68
N ASP A 72 15.84 -8.64 11.74
CA ASP A 72 16.85 -9.50 12.37
C ASP A 72 16.16 -10.52 13.28
N THR A 73 15.14 -10.08 14.03
CA THR A 73 14.30 -10.94 14.88
C THR A 73 12.85 -10.50 14.81
N GLY A 74 12.00 -11.28 15.46
CA GLY A 74 10.57 -10.99 15.62
C GLY A 74 9.70 -11.62 14.55
N ARG A 75 8.42 -11.40 14.71
CA ARG A 75 7.38 -11.91 13.81
C ARG A 75 6.27 -10.89 13.65
N TRP A 76 5.55 -11.01 12.58
CA TRP A 76 4.36 -10.19 12.36
C TRP A 76 3.35 -10.91 11.49
N SER A 77 2.09 -10.49 11.60
CA SER A 77 0.99 -11.00 10.82
C SER A 77 0.23 -9.87 10.16
N PHE A 78 -0.32 -10.14 8.99
CA PHE A 78 -1.18 -9.25 8.25
C PHE A 78 -2.48 -9.96 7.91
N ASP A 79 -3.61 -9.34 8.24
CA ASP A 79 -4.94 -9.90 8.07
C ASP A 79 -5.07 -11.30 8.70
N GLY A 80 -4.59 -11.43 9.94
CA GLY A 80 -4.59 -12.69 10.70
C GLY A 80 -3.63 -13.77 10.19
N GLN A 81 -2.90 -13.54 9.10
CA GLN A 81 -1.97 -14.52 8.53
C GLN A 81 -0.52 -14.16 8.81
N PRO A 82 0.29 -15.10 9.34
CA PRO A 82 1.72 -14.88 9.56
C PRO A 82 2.46 -14.52 8.26
N VAL A 83 3.45 -13.64 8.37
CA VAL A 83 4.34 -13.27 7.27
C VAL A 83 5.75 -13.71 7.58
N ALA A 84 6.09 -14.95 7.18
CA ALA A 84 7.40 -15.54 7.44
C ALA A 84 8.49 -15.08 6.44
N ALA A 85 8.11 -14.81 5.21
CA ALA A 85 9.02 -14.37 4.16
C ALA A 85 8.39 -13.17 3.43
N PRO A 86 8.54 -11.95 3.98
CA PRO A 86 7.97 -10.76 3.38
C PRO A 86 8.61 -10.50 2.01
N SER A 87 7.77 -10.19 1.02
CA SER A 87 8.18 -9.66 -0.26
C SER A 87 7.12 -8.67 -0.75
N PRO A 88 7.53 -7.54 -1.36
CA PRO A 88 6.59 -6.47 -1.72
C PRO A 88 5.45 -6.95 -2.64
N ASP A 89 5.77 -7.81 -3.62
CA ASP A 89 4.80 -8.37 -4.57
C ASP A 89 3.74 -9.26 -3.90
N ARG A 90 4.15 -10.10 -2.94
CA ARG A 90 3.22 -10.97 -2.20
C ARG A 90 2.32 -10.17 -1.26
N LEU A 91 2.88 -9.16 -0.60
CA LEU A 91 2.13 -8.29 0.30
C LEU A 91 1.15 -7.41 -0.47
N ALA A 92 1.55 -6.87 -1.62
CA ALA A 92 0.66 -6.11 -2.49
C ALA A 92 -0.55 -6.94 -2.95
N ARG A 93 -0.35 -8.20 -3.35
CA ARG A 93 -1.46 -9.12 -3.70
C ARG A 93 -2.39 -9.43 -2.53
N ARG A 94 -1.90 -9.27 -1.29
CA ARG A 94 -2.71 -9.41 -0.06
C ARG A 94 -3.38 -8.09 0.35
N GLY A 95 -3.22 -7.01 -0.42
CA GLY A 95 -3.81 -5.70 -0.16
C GLY A 95 -2.95 -4.75 0.67
N MET A 96 -1.69 -5.12 1.01
CA MET A 96 -0.77 -4.21 1.68
C MET A 96 0.07 -3.46 0.63
N VAL A 97 -0.34 -2.26 0.29
CA VAL A 97 0.34 -1.40 -0.69
C VAL A 97 1.07 -0.26 0.03
N ARG A 98 2.19 0.18 -0.53
CA ARG A 98 2.98 1.31 -0.03
C ARG A 98 3.09 2.39 -1.09
N THR A 99 2.80 3.62 -0.70
CA THR A 99 3.14 4.82 -1.47
C THR A 99 4.56 5.27 -1.16
N PHE A 100 5.22 5.95 -2.10
CA PHE A 100 6.57 6.48 -1.94
C PHE A 100 6.55 8.01 -1.94
N GLN A 101 7.55 8.62 -1.30
CA GLN A 101 7.68 10.09 -1.26
C GLN A 101 7.87 10.71 -2.66
N LEU A 102 8.53 9.98 -3.56
CA LEU A 102 8.66 10.36 -4.96
C LEU A 102 7.59 9.61 -5.75
N THR A 103 6.68 10.35 -6.32
CA THR A 103 5.64 9.83 -7.22
C THR A 103 6.28 9.06 -8.37
N LYS A 104 5.93 7.78 -8.48
CA LYS A 104 6.41 6.88 -9.55
C LYS A 104 5.41 6.72 -10.67
N SER A 105 4.56 7.73 -10.90
CA SER A 105 3.67 7.70 -12.07
C SER A 105 4.49 7.57 -13.36
N LEU A 106 4.02 6.72 -14.26
CA LEU A 106 4.66 6.52 -15.56
C LEU A 106 4.34 7.71 -16.46
N SER A 107 5.25 8.67 -16.49
CA SER A 107 5.06 9.98 -17.13
C SER A 107 4.72 9.94 -18.62
N LYS A 108 5.06 8.84 -19.30
CA LYS A 108 4.82 8.63 -20.74
C LYS A 108 3.51 7.86 -21.02
N MET A 109 2.76 7.49 -20.00
CA MET A 109 1.45 6.86 -20.12
C MET A 109 0.36 7.87 -19.79
N SER A 110 -0.86 7.62 -20.27
CA SER A 110 -2.01 8.44 -19.91
C SER A 110 -2.34 8.31 -18.42
N VAL A 111 -3.10 9.25 -17.90
CA VAL A 111 -3.59 9.21 -16.51
C VAL A 111 -4.44 7.96 -16.31
N LEU A 112 -5.34 7.62 -17.24
CA LEU A 112 -6.15 6.41 -17.19
C LEU A 112 -5.29 5.15 -17.19
N ASP A 113 -4.29 5.04 -18.08
CA ASP A 113 -3.42 3.86 -18.14
C ASP A 113 -2.63 3.67 -16.85
N ASN A 114 -2.20 4.75 -16.19
CA ASN A 114 -1.54 4.67 -14.89
C ASN A 114 -2.45 4.05 -13.82
N VAL A 115 -3.74 4.42 -13.78
CA VAL A 115 -4.71 3.83 -12.84
C VAL A 115 -4.96 2.36 -13.18
N LEU A 116 -5.12 2.04 -14.46
CA LEU A 116 -5.36 0.67 -14.92
C LEU A 116 -4.22 -0.30 -14.59
N LEU A 117 -2.97 0.19 -14.54
CA LEU A 117 -1.84 -0.64 -14.09
C LEU A 117 -1.97 -1.09 -12.62
N GLY A 118 -2.66 -0.32 -11.78
CA GLY A 118 -2.93 -0.67 -10.39
C GLY A 118 -4.03 -1.73 -10.21
N ALA A 119 -4.77 -2.07 -11.26
CA ALA A 119 -5.87 -3.03 -11.16
C ALA A 119 -5.36 -4.44 -10.80
N PRO A 120 -5.89 -5.07 -9.73
CA PRO A 120 -5.46 -6.39 -9.32
C PRO A 120 -5.94 -7.49 -10.28
N ASP A 121 -5.23 -8.63 -10.26
CA ASP A 121 -5.64 -9.90 -10.91
C ASP A 121 -5.98 -9.80 -12.40
N GLN A 122 -5.22 -9.01 -13.16
CA GLN A 122 -5.44 -8.86 -14.60
C GLN A 122 -5.19 -10.18 -15.35
N GLN A 123 -6.26 -10.81 -15.85
CA GLN A 123 -6.16 -12.10 -16.56
C GLN A 123 -5.34 -12.01 -17.85
N GLY A 124 -5.28 -10.84 -18.49
CA GLY A 124 -4.47 -10.58 -19.68
C GLY A 124 -2.96 -10.68 -19.48
N GLU A 125 -2.47 -10.58 -18.24
CA GLU A 125 -1.05 -10.74 -17.90
C GLU A 125 -0.56 -12.19 -17.98
N ARG A 126 -1.47 -13.16 -18.01
CA ARG A 126 -1.10 -14.57 -18.11
C ARG A 126 -0.76 -14.90 -19.55
N LEU A 127 0.49 -15.30 -19.83
CA LEU A 127 1.00 -15.62 -21.18
C LEU A 127 0.08 -16.55 -21.99
N TRP A 128 -0.59 -17.51 -21.35
CA TRP A 128 -1.51 -18.44 -22.00
C TRP A 128 -2.92 -17.86 -22.23
N ALA A 129 -3.32 -16.83 -21.51
CA ALA A 129 -4.62 -16.17 -21.65
C ALA A 129 -4.58 -14.98 -22.61
N ALA A 130 -3.39 -14.36 -22.78
CA ALA A 130 -3.18 -13.19 -23.63
C ALA A 130 -3.73 -13.33 -25.06
N PRO A 131 -3.62 -14.49 -25.77
CA PRO A 131 -4.16 -14.64 -27.11
C PRO A 131 -5.70 -14.67 -27.17
N PHE A 132 -6.38 -14.97 -26.06
CA PHE A 132 -7.83 -15.14 -26.01
C PHE A 132 -8.53 -13.87 -25.51
N ARG A 133 -8.55 -12.82 -26.34
CA ARG A 133 -9.11 -11.50 -26.01
C ARG A 133 -10.55 -11.53 -25.47
N SER A 134 -11.37 -12.47 -25.90
CA SER A 134 -12.74 -12.62 -25.44
C SER A 134 -12.87 -12.98 -23.94
N ARG A 135 -11.85 -13.57 -23.33
CA ARG A 135 -11.88 -13.99 -21.92
C ARG A 135 -11.60 -12.86 -20.94
N TRP A 136 -10.82 -11.86 -21.31
CA TRP A 136 -10.43 -10.78 -20.42
C TRP A 136 -11.04 -9.42 -20.78
N ARG A 137 -11.72 -9.32 -21.94
CA ARG A 137 -12.36 -8.08 -22.38
C ARG A 137 -13.39 -7.52 -21.37
N GLY A 138 -14.25 -8.39 -20.81
CA GLY A 138 -15.23 -7.97 -19.80
C GLY A 138 -14.56 -7.48 -18.50
N GLN A 139 -13.42 -8.07 -18.14
CA GLN A 139 -12.64 -7.58 -17.00
C GLN A 139 -11.98 -6.22 -17.30
N GLU A 140 -11.47 -6.03 -18.50
CA GLU A 140 -10.89 -4.76 -18.96
C GLU A 140 -11.93 -3.63 -18.94
N GLU A 141 -13.13 -3.89 -19.45
CA GLU A 141 -14.25 -2.95 -19.41
C GLU A 141 -14.65 -2.59 -17.96
N SER A 142 -14.71 -3.58 -17.06
CA SER A 142 -14.99 -3.37 -15.63
C SER A 142 -13.88 -2.58 -14.93
N ASN A 143 -12.61 -2.88 -15.22
CA ASN A 143 -11.47 -2.16 -14.65
C ASN A 143 -11.44 -0.71 -15.14
N THR A 144 -11.76 -0.49 -16.42
CA THR A 144 -11.86 0.87 -16.98
C THR A 144 -12.95 1.68 -16.29
N GLY A 145 -14.14 1.12 -16.08
CA GLY A 145 -15.22 1.79 -15.35
C GLY A 145 -14.81 2.18 -13.93
N ARG A 146 -14.14 1.26 -13.19
CA ARG A 146 -13.63 1.55 -11.85
C ARG A 146 -12.54 2.62 -11.86
N ALA A 147 -11.65 2.60 -12.85
CA ALA A 147 -10.61 3.61 -12.98
C ALA A 147 -11.22 4.99 -13.24
N GLU A 148 -12.25 5.08 -14.09
CA GLU A 148 -12.99 6.32 -14.35
C GLU A 148 -13.68 6.85 -13.11
N GLU A 149 -14.35 6.01 -12.33
CA GLU A 149 -14.94 6.39 -11.03
C GLU A 149 -13.90 6.94 -10.05
N LEU A 150 -12.70 6.33 -10.00
CA LEU A 150 -11.60 6.83 -9.17
C LEU A 150 -11.12 8.19 -9.65
N LEU A 151 -10.92 8.36 -10.96
CA LEU A 151 -10.52 9.65 -11.53
C LEU A 151 -11.54 10.76 -11.26
N GLU A 152 -12.83 10.45 -11.27
CA GLU A 152 -13.89 11.40 -10.87
C GLU A 152 -13.76 11.77 -9.39
N ARG A 153 -13.60 10.81 -8.49
CA ARG A 153 -13.44 11.03 -7.04
C ARG A 153 -12.25 11.93 -6.72
N PHE A 154 -11.16 11.80 -7.46
CA PHE A 154 -9.95 12.62 -7.29
C PHE A 154 -9.95 13.89 -8.14
N ASN A 155 -11.06 14.18 -8.85
CA ASN A 155 -11.18 15.34 -9.76
C ASN A 155 -10.08 15.36 -10.85
N LEU A 156 -9.75 14.19 -11.37
CA LEU A 156 -8.76 13.98 -12.43
C LEU A 156 -9.39 13.49 -13.75
N ALA A 157 -10.72 13.34 -13.83
CA ALA A 157 -11.42 12.82 -14.99
C ALA A 157 -11.16 13.64 -16.26
N HIS A 158 -11.03 14.97 -16.11
CA HIS A 158 -10.71 15.88 -17.23
C HIS A 158 -9.29 15.73 -17.80
N MET A 159 -8.40 15.03 -17.07
CA MET A 159 -7.02 14.74 -17.47
C MET A 159 -6.84 13.29 -17.93
N ARG A 160 -7.92 12.52 -18.05
CA ARG A 160 -7.95 11.08 -18.31
C ARG A 160 -6.98 10.64 -19.41
N ASP A 161 -7.02 11.31 -20.54
CA ASP A 161 -6.27 10.96 -21.76
C ASP A 161 -4.94 11.74 -21.88
N GLU A 162 -4.66 12.65 -20.93
CA GLU A 162 -3.42 13.39 -20.86
C GLU A 162 -2.28 12.51 -20.33
N LEU A 163 -1.04 12.84 -20.71
CA LEU A 163 0.13 12.15 -20.16
C LEU A 163 0.31 12.48 -18.67
N ALA A 164 0.55 11.48 -17.83
CA ALA A 164 0.78 11.69 -16.40
C ALA A 164 1.97 12.63 -16.11
N GLY A 165 2.90 12.78 -17.05
CA GLY A 165 4.00 13.73 -16.96
C GLY A 165 3.58 15.20 -16.99
N THR A 166 2.40 15.54 -17.54
CA THR A 166 1.89 16.92 -17.61
C THR A 166 1.19 17.36 -16.33
N LEU A 167 0.86 16.41 -15.43
CA LEU A 167 0.21 16.69 -14.18
C LEU A 167 1.06 17.52 -13.24
N SER A 168 0.43 18.42 -12.48
CA SER A 168 1.07 19.13 -11.37
C SER A 168 1.54 18.15 -10.29
N GLY A 169 2.45 18.59 -9.40
CA GLY A 169 2.94 17.77 -8.29
C GLY A 169 1.83 17.25 -7.38
N GLY A 170 0.78 18.06 -7.12
CA GLY A 170 -0.38 17.66 -6.34
C GLY A 170 -1.22 16.61 -7.05
N GLN A 171 -1.53 16.83 -8.34
CA GLN A 171 -2.28 15.87 -9.14
C GLN A 171 -1.58 14.52 -9.28
N ARG A 172 -0.24 14.51 -9.43
CA ARG A 172 0.54 13.26 -9.44
C ARG A 172 0.43 12.48 -8.13
N LYS A 173 0.41 13.17 -6.98
CA LYS A 173 0.18 12.51 -5.69
C LYS A 173 -1.22 11.92 -5.56
N LEU A 174 -2.23 12.59 -6.11
CA LEU A 174 -3.59 12.04 -6.15
C LEU A 174 -3.66 10.82 -7.07
N LEU A 175 -3.01 10.87 -8.23
CA LEU A 175 -2.92 9.74 -9.15
C LEU A 175 -2.22 8.52 -8.54
N GLU A 176 -1.23 8.71 -7.65
CA GLU A 176 -0.54 7.61 -6.96
C GLU A 176 -1.44 6.89 -5.94
N VAL A 177 -2.46 7.58 -5.42
CA VAL A 177 -3.41 7.03 -4.43
C VAL A 177 -4.66 6.46 -5.11
N ALA A 178 -4.95 6.87 -6.33
CA ALA A 178 -6.06 6.36 -7.13
C ALA A 178 -5.83 4.92 -7.57
#